data_571b574ffccb9d29311b72a26a7d4f01
#
_entry.id   571b574ffccb9d29311b72a26a7d4f01
#
_cell.length_a   1.000
_cell.length_b   1.000
_cell.length_c   1.000
_cell.angle_alpha   90.00
_cell.angle_beta   90.00
_cell.angle_gamma   90.00
#
_symmetry.space_group_name_H-M   'P 1'
#
loop_
_entity.id
_entity.type
_entity.pdbx_description
1 polymer ?
#
loop_
_entity_poly.entity_id
_entity_poly.type
_entity_poly.pdbx_seq_one_letter_code
_entity_poly.pdbx_strand_id
1 'polypeptide(L)'
;MANLRKSHPLLKIANDAVVDLPTPANISAWWNFGSLLGLCLIAQILTGLFLAMHYTSDIATAFSSVAHICRDVNYGWLIRNMHANGASFFFICIYLHIGRGLYYGSFLNKETWNVGVVLLLLVMMTAFVGYVLPWGQMSFWGATVITNLLSAIPYVGNSLVQWIWGGFSVDNATLTRFFAFHFLFPFIIAAASLVHLIFLHETGSNNPTGINSDADKISFHPYFSYKDILGFAALLILLVSLALFSPNLLGDPDNFTPANPLVTPPLMKPDWYFLLAYAIVRSTPNKLGGVMGLVSSLRVVFMVPMLHASKQRSLTLRPLTQLLMWILVADVAFHTWIGGMPVEDPFIIIGQIASLLYFSLIVMLYPTVSWVENKSLKWH
;
A
#
# COMPACT_ATOMS: atom_id res chain seq x y z
N MET A 1 21.52 41.72 -3.66
CA MET A 1 20.15 41.46 -3.18
C MET A 1 20.16 40.18 -2.35
N ALA A 2 19.60 40.19 -1.14
CA ALA A 2 19.45 38.97 -0.35
C ALA A 2 18.55 37.99 -1.11
N ASN A 3 18.97 36.72 -1.23
CA ASN A 3 18.16 35.70 -1.88
C ASN A 3 16.97 35.37 -0.97
N LEU A 4 15.76 35.88 -1.29
CA LEU A 4 14.54 35.69 -0.50
C LEU A 4 14.26 34.23 -0.17
N ARG A 5 14.60 33.30 -1.08
CA ARG A 5 14.45 31.87 -0.86
C ARG A 5 15.24 31.36 0.36
N LYS A 6 16.40 31.98 0.64
CA LYS A 6 17.31 31.60 1.75
C LYS A 6 17.14 32.46 3.00
N SER A 7 16.52 33.64 2.89
CA SER A 7 16.40 34.58 4.00
C SER A 7 15.01 34.61 4.66
N HIS A 8 13.94 34.32 3.91
CA HIS A 8 12.58 34.31 4.47
C HIS A 8 12.33 32.97 5.19
N PRO A 9 11.88 32.94 6.47
CA PRO A 9 11.75 31.72 7.27
C PRO A 9 10.97 30.59 6.60
N LEU A 10 9.79 30.85 6.05
CA LEU A 10 8.96 29.84 5.39
C LEU A 10 9.55 29.37 4.07
N LEU A 11 10.09 30.30 3.26
CA LEU A 11 10.73 29.94 1.98
C LEU A 11 12.01 29.15 2.20
N LYS A 12 12.74 29.44 3.28
CA LYS A 12 13.93 28.69 3.66
C LYS A 12 13.60 27.23 3.97
N ILE A 13 12.53 26.96 4.71
CA ILE A 13 12.09 25.57 5.00
C ILE A 13 11.82 24.82 3.69
N ALA A 14 11.04 25.40 2.77
CA ALA A 14 10.77 24.79 1.48
C ALA A 14 12.06 24.65 0.63
N ASN A 15 12.95 25.65 0.66
CA ASN A 15 14.22 25.59 -0.04
C ASN A 15 15.09 24.42 0.44
N ASP A 16 15.25 24.29 1.75
CA ASP A 16 16.12 23.28 2.34
C ASP A 16 15.55 21.86 2.16
N ALA A 17 14.21 21.73 2.08
CA ALA A 17 13.53 20.45 1.92
C ALA A 17 13.44 19.92 0.48
N VAL A 18 13.38 20.79 -0.54
CA VAL A 18 13.11 20.38 -1.93
C VAL A 18 13.97 21.05 -3.00
N VAL A 19 14.77 22.04 -2.65
CA VAL A 19 15.62 22.75 -3.64
C VAL A 19 17.09 22.47 -3.39
N ASP A 20 17.62 22.92 -2.26
CA ASP A 20 19.04 22.78 -1.91
C ASP A 20 19.33 21.43 -1.16
N LEU A 21 18.35 20.53 -1.05
CA LEU A 21 18.48 19.23 -0.38
C LEU A 21 19.61 18.41 -1.00
N PRO A 22 20.67 18.04 -0.23
CA PRO A 22 21.75 17.22 -0.74
C PRO A 22 21.27 15.82 -1.08
N THR A 23 21.37 15.40 -2.33
CA THR A 23 20.83 14.14 -2.85
C THR A 23 21.93 13.37 -3.57
N PRO A 24 22.06 12.03 -3.36
CA PRO A 24 23.03 11.22 -4.06
C PRO A 24 22.85 11.33 -5.59
N ALA A 25 23.94 11.56 -6.30
CA ALA A 25 23.91 11.82 -7.75
C ALA A 25 23.46 10.58 -8.57
N ASN A 26 23.62 9.38 -8.02
CA ASN A 26 23.41 8.09 -8.69
C ASN A 26 22.06 7.43 -8.46
N ILE A 27 21.07 8.12 -7.84
CA ILE A 27 19.75 7.52 -7.64
C ILE A 27 19.00 7.28 -8.95
N SER A 28 18.40 6.10 -9.09
CA SER A 28 17.69 5.67 -10.29
C SER A 28 16.19 6.04 -10.26
N ALA A 29 15.44 5.63 -11.29
CA ALA A 29 13.99 5.82 -11.35
C ALA A 29 13.23 5.14 -10.19
N TRP A 30 13.81 4.14 -9.54
CA TRP A 30 13.23 3.50 -8.36
C TRP A 30 13.05 4.46 -7.17
N TRP A 31 13.75 5.59 -7.13
CA TRP A 31 13.59 6.62 -6.10
C TRP A 31 12.40 7.55 -6.35
N ASN A 32 11.86 7.59 -7.58
CA ASN A 32 10.66 8.37 -7.89
C ASN A 32 9.39 7.87 -7.19
N PHE A 33 9.34 6.60 -6.76
CA PHE A 33 8.11 6.03 -6.18
C PHE A 33 7.69 6.70 -4.86
N GLY A 34 8.60 7.35 -4.14
CA GLY A 34 8.23 8.16 -2.98
C GLY A 34 7.45 9.42 -3.35
N SER A 35 7.94 10.20 -4.31
CA SER A 35 7.23 11.39 -4.80
C SER A 35 5.94 11.04 -5.55
N LEU A 36 5.91 9.92 -6.29
CA LEU A 36 4.70 9.39 -6.93
C LEU A 36 3.61 9.02 -5.91
N LEU A 37 3.98 8.50 -4.74
CA LEU A 37 3.04 8.25 -3.64
C LEU A 37 2.45 9.56 -3.10
N GLY A 38 3.24 10.63 -3.01
CA GLY A 38 2.75 11.95 -2.67
C GLY A 38 1.73 12.46 -3.69
N LEU A 39 2.00 12.28 -4.99
CA LEU A 39 1.06 12.62 -6.06
C LEU A 39 -0.24 11.80 -5.97
N CYS A 40 -0.13 10.48 -5.74
CA CYS A 40 -1.29 9.62 -5.54
C CYS A 40 -2.14 10.09 -4.34
N LEU A 41 -1.51 10.42 -3.21
CA LEU A 41 -2.22 10.90 -2.02
C LEU A 41 -2.99 12.21 -2.32
N ILE A 42 -2.35 13.17 -2.97
CA ILE A 42 -2.99 14.42 -3.37
C ILE A 42 -4.17 14.15 -4.31
N ALA A 43 -3.97 13.32 -5.33
CA ALA A 43 -5.04 12.98 -6.28
C ALA A 43 -6.23 12.29 -5.59
N GLN A 44 -5.96 11.35 -4.67
CA GLN A 44 -7.01 10.65 -3.92
C GLN A 44 -7.77 11.59 -2.98
N ILE A 45 -7.09 12.50 -2.27
CA ILE A 45 -7.75 13.48 -1.42
C ILE A 45 -8.62 14.43 -2.25
N LEU A 46 -8.10 14.96 -3.35
CA LEU A 46 -8.86 15.90 -4.18
C LEU A 46 -10.06 15.23 -4.84
N THR A 47 -9.89 14.09 -5.49
CA THR A 47 -11.01 13.36 -6.11
C THR A 47 -12.02 12.90 -5.06
N GLY A 48 -11.56 12.42 -3.90
CA GLY A 48 -12.42 12.02 -2.79
C GLY A 48 -13.24 13.16 -2.20
N LEU A 49 -12.66 14.35 -2.09
CA LEU A 49 -13.36 15.55 -1.62
C LEU A 49 -14.53 15.91 -2.55
N PHE A 50 -14.32 15.90 -3.88
CA PHE A 50 -15.39 16.15 -4.84
C PHE A 50 -16.45 15.06 -4.83
N LEU A 51 -16.06 13.78 -4.67
CA LEU A 51 -17.03 12.69 -4.54
C LEU A 51 -17.88 12.82 -3.28
N ALA A 52 -17.28 13.21 -2.17
CA ALA A 52 -17.96 13.39 -0.88
C ALA A 52 -19.06 14.47 -0.92
N MET A 53 -18.97 15.44 -1.86
CA MET A 53 -20.01 16.48 -2.02
C MET A 53 -21.34 15.94 -2.54
N HIS A 54 -21.35 14.77 -3.18
CA HIS A 54 -22.51 14.17 -3.83
C HIS A 54 -22.85 12.77 -3.28
N TYR A 55 -21.97 12.16 -2.49
CA TYR A 55 -22.16 10.84 -1.92
C TYR A 55 -23.04 10.90 -0.66
N THR A 56 -23.91 9.91 -0.48
CA THR A 56 -24.72 9.74 0.73
C THR A 56 -24.40 8.41 1.41
N SER A 57 -23.99 8.44 2.68
CA SER A 57 -23.63 7.26 3.46
C SER A 57 -24.86 6.64 4.16
N ASP A 58 -25.82 6.19 3.36
CA ASP A 58 -27.04 5.52 3.81
C ASP A 58 -27.33 4.32 2.93
N ILE A 59 -27.66 3.17 3.51
CA ILE A 59 -27.80 1.90 2.78
C ILE A 59 -28.88 1.94 1.69
N ALA A 60 -29.88 2.80 1.81
CA ALA A 60 -30.93 2.94 0.81
C ALA A 60 -30.47 3.79 -0.40
N THR A 61 -29.49 4.69 -0.21
CA THR A 61 -29.10 5.69 -1.21
C THR A 61 -27.64 5.67 -1.62
N ALA A 62 -26.77 4.95 -0.91
CA ALA A 62 -25.32 4.94 -1.21
C ALA A 62 -25.04 4.50 -2.64
N PHE A 63 -25.58 3.36 -3.06
CA PHE A 63 -25.38 2.84 -4.42
C PHE A 63 -25.93 3.78 -5.49
N SER A 64 -27.14 4.29 -5.29
CA SER A 64 -27.76 5.24 -6.23
C SER A 64 -27.06 6.59 -6.26
N SER A 65 -26.47 7.05 -5.15
CA SER A 65 -25.68 8.30 -5.12
C SER A 65 -24.39 8.17 -5.94
N VAL A 66 -23.72 7.02 -5.93
CA VAL A 66 -22.57 6.74 -6.81
C VAL A 66 -23.02 6.69 -8.27
N ALA A 67 -24.16 6.06 -8.56
CA ALA A 67 -24.72 6.06 -9.90
C ALA A 67 -25.07 7.49 -10.38
N HIS A 68 -25.68 8.30 -9.52
CA HIS A 68 -25.96 9.72 -9.77
C HIS A 68 -24.66 10.50 -10.07
N ILE A 69 -23.60 10.33 -9.28
CA ILE A 69 -22.31 10.96 -9.55
C ILE A 69 -21.82 10.63 -10.97
N CYS A 70 -21.92 9.35 -11.37
CA CYS A 70 -21.43 8.93 -12.68
C CYS A 70 -22.30 9.40 -13.86
N ARG A 71 -23.61 9.61 -13.67
CA ARG A 71 -24.56 9.92 -14.73
C ARG A 71 -24.89 11.40 -14.87
N ASP A 72 -25.10 12.08 -13.71
CA ASP A 72 -25.76 13.37 -13.68
C ASP A 72 -24.82 14.51 -13.27
N VAL A 73 -23.74 14.22 -12.52
CA VAL A 73 -22.74 15.22 -12.12
C VAL A 73 -21.75 15.46 -13.25
N ASN A 74 -21.52 16.71 -13.62
CA ASN A 74 -20.57 17.07 -14.66
C ASN A 74 -19.16 16.51 -14.33
N TYR A 75 -18.61 15.69 -15.23
CA TYR A 75 -17.36 14.97 -15.07
C TYR A 75 -17.29 14.03 -13.83
N GLY A 76 -18.42 13.76 -13.18
CA GLY A 76 -18.46 12.90 -12.00
C GLY A 76 -17.97 11.48 -12.29
N TRP A 77 -18.30 10.93 -13.47
CA TRP A 77 -17.79 9.65 -13.95
C TRP A 77 -16.26 9.62 -14.03
N LEU A 78 -15.63 10.70 -14.49
CA LEU A 78 -14.17 10.79 -14.59
C LEU A 78 -13.53 10.86 -13.19
N ILE A 79 -14.04 11.70 -12.31
CA ILE A 79 -13.54 11.85 -10.93
C ILE A 79 -13.69 10.52 -10.18
N ARG A 80 -14.83 9.85 -10.31
CA ARG A 80 -15.07 8.55 -9.71
C ARG A 80 -14.09 7.49 -10.25
N ASN A 81 -13.87 7.42 -11.56
CA ASN A 81 -12.95 6.48 -12.16
C ASN A 81 -11.49 6.79 -11.80
N MET A 82 -11.11 8.05 -11.73
CA MET A 82 -9.80 8.49 -11.25
C MET A 82 -9.56 8.09 -9.80
N HIS A 83 -10.57 8.22 -8.94
CA HIS A 83 -10.48 7.83 -7.53
C HIS A 83 -10.35 6.30 -7.37
N ALA A 84 -11.20 5.52 -8.02
CA ALA A 84 -11.19 4.06 -7.95
C ALA A 84 -9.89 3.46 -8.51
N ASN A 85 -9.45 3.88 -9.69
CA ASN A 85 -8.22 3.41 -10.30
C ASN A 85 -6.97 3.99 -9.62
N GLY A 86 -7.06 5.21 -9.11
CA GLY A 86 -6.00 5.85 -8.34
C GLY A 86 -5.60 5.06 -7.10
N ALA A 87 -6.54 4.37 -6.44
CA ALA A 87 -6.23 3.44 -5.36
C ALA A 87 -5.30 2.31 -5.82
N SER A 88 -5.57 1.70 -6.98
CA SER A 88 -4.69 0.68 -7.58
C SER A 88 -3.29 1.23 -7.89
N PHE A 89 -3.19 2.43 -8.47
CA PHE A 89 -1.88 3.07 -8.72
C PHE A 89 -1.15 3.40 -7.43
N PHE A 90 -1.87 3.79 -6.38
CA PHE A 90 -1.27 4.01 -5.06
C PHE A 90 -0.60 2.72 -4.55
N PHE A 91 -1.29 1.58 -4.59
CA PHE A 91 -0.73 0.30 -4.15
C PHE A 91 0.41 -0.21 -5.05
N ILE A 92 0.33 -0.04 -6.37
CA ILE A 92 1.46 -0.32 -7.28
C ILE A 92 2.70 0.47 -6.83
N CYS A 93 2.55 1.77 -6.60
CA CYS A 93 3.65 2.61 -6.15
C CYS A 93 4.16 2.20 -4.75
N ILE A 94 3.28 1.81 -3.80
CA ILE A 94 3.67 1.32 -2.47
C ILE A 94 4.51 0.04 -2.60
N TYR A 95 4.07 -0.95 -3.36
CA TYR A 95 4.80 -2.21 -3.50
C TYR A 95 6.17 -2.02 -4.17
N LEU A 96 6.26 -1.18 -5.18
CA LEU A 96 7.51 -0.84 -5.83
C LEU A 96 8.43 -0.02 -4.91
N HIS A 97 7.88 0.88 -4.10
CA HIS A 97 8.60 1.64 -3.09
C HIS A 97 9.17 0.75 -1.98
N ILE A 98 8.39 -0.19 -1.46
CA ILE A 98 8.84 -1.20 -0.50
C ILE A 98 9.89 -2.12 -1.13
N GLY A 99 9.64 -2.63 -2.33
CA GLY A 99 10.56 -3.48 -3.07
C GLY A 99 11.92 -2.83 -3.29
N ARG A 100 11.94 -1.53 -3.67
CA ARG A 100 13.16 -0.72 -3.75
C ARG A 100 13.86 -0.64 -2.38
N GLY A 101 13.09 -0.42 -1.30
CA GLY A 101 13.62 -0.37 0.06
C GLY A 101 14.28 -1.68 0.50
N LEU A 102 13.68 -2.82 0.15
CA LEU A 102 14.21 -4.15 0.41
C LEU A 102 15.47 -4.44 -0.43
N TYR A 103 15.43 -4.15 -1.73
CA TYR A 103 16.52 -4.45 -2.65
C TYR A 103 17.78 -3.64 -2.35
N TYR A 104 17.64 -2.34 -2.12
CA TYR A 104 18.79 -1.46 -1.90
C TYR A 104 19.15 -1.23 -0.44
N GLY A 105 18.40 -1.85 0.50
CA GLY A 105 18.70 -1.77 1.93
C GLY A 105 18.29 -0.45 2.58
N SER A 106 17.32 0.29 2.01
CA SER A 106 16.81 1.53 2.59
C SER A 106 16.11 1.31 3.94
N PHE A 107 15.65 0.09 4.21
CA PHE A 107 15.04 -0.33 5.49
C PHE A 107 15.98 -0.16 6.69
N LEU A 108 17.28 -0.01 6.48
CA LEU A 108 18.25 0.25 7.57
C LEU A 108 18.11 1.65 8.16
N ASN A 109 17.42 2.58 7.48
CA ASN A 109 16.91 3.80 8.07
C ASN A 109 15.63 3.48 8.83
N LYS A 110 15.78 2.96 10.07
CA LYS A 110 14.73 2.25 10.83
C LYS A 110 13.51 3.11 11.10
N GLU A 111 13.71 4.37 11.47
CA GLU A 111 12.63 5.31 11.78
C GLU A 111 11.78 5.57 10.53
N THR A 112 12.43 5.88 9.42
CA THR A 112 11.76 6.08 8.12
C THR A 112 11.01 4.81 7.68
N TRP A 113 11.64 3.64 7.81
CA TRP A 113 11.02 2.36 7.45
C TRP A 113 9.80 2.06 8.30
N ASN A 114 9.90 2.21 9.62
CA ASN A 114 8.81 1.87 10.55
C ASN A 114 7.60 2.77 10.35
N VAL A 115 7.80 4.08 10.15
CA VAL A 115 6.70 4.99 9.81
C VAL A 115 6.11 4.61 8.44
N GLY A 116 6.93 4.18 7.48
CA GLY A 116 6.46 3.65 6.19
C GLY A 116 5.55 2.43 6.33
N VAL A 117 5.84 1.50 7.24
CA VAL A 117 4.96 0.35 7.53
C VAL A 117 3.65 0.79 8.19
N VAL A 118 3.68 1.78 9.07
CA VAL A 118 2.46 2.37 9.63
C VAL A 118 1.63 3.03 8.52
N LEU A 119 2.25 3.74 7.59
CA LEU A 119 1.58 4.32 6.42
C LEU A 119 0.94 3.24 5.52
N LEU A 120 1.61 2.12 5.29
CA LEU A 120 1.04 0.97 4.58
C LEU A 120 -0.26 0.50 5.25
N LEU A 121 -0.26 0.30 6.57
CA LEU A 121 -1.43 -0.11 7.32
C LEU A 121 -2.58 0.91 7.22
N LEU A 122 -2.27 2.20 7.34
CA LEU A 122 -3.27 3.27 7.22
C LEU A 122 -3.88 3.32 5.81
N VAL A 123 -3.07 3.17 4.75
CA VAL A 123 -3.57 3.13 3.37
C VAL A 123 -4.42 1.88 3.13
N MET A 124 -4.01 0.71 3.64
CA MET A 124 -4.82 -0.51 3.56
C MET A 124 -6.17 -0.34 4.25
N MET A 125 -6.21 0.21 5.46
CA MET A 125 -7.45 0.51 6.17
C MET A 125 -8.33 1.50 5.40
N THR A 126 -7.72 2.57 4.87
CA THR A 126 -8.43 3.60 4.09
C THR A 126 -9.07 2.99 2.84
N ALA A 127 -8.31 2.18 2.09
CA ALA A 127 -8.80 1.53 0.88
C ALA A 127 -9.94 0.54 1.18
N PHE A 128 -9.79 -0.26 2.24
CA PHE A 128 -10.81 -1.22 2.66
C PHE A 128 -12.14 -0.53 2.99
N VAL A 129 -12.13 0.47 3.90
CA VAL A 129 -13.36 1.18 4.24
C VAL A 129 -13.93 1.95 3.05
N GLY A 130 -13.08 2.45 2.14
CA GLY A 130 -13.50 3.12 0.90
C GLY A 130 -14.19 2.21 -0.10
N TYR A 131 -13.73 0.96 -0.22
CA TYR A 131 -14.34 -0.03 -1.10
C TYR A 131 -15.76 -0.43 -0.65
N VAL A 132 -16.06 -0.26 0.62
CA VAL A 132 -17.40 -0.54 1.16
C VAL A 132 -18.42 0.54 0.78
N LEU A 133 -18.00 1.77 0.56
CA LEU A 133 -18.89 2.93 0.40
C LEU A 133 -19.87 2.85 -0.79
N PRO A 134 -19.51 2.30 -1.97
CA PRO A 134 -20.46 2.16 -3.06
C PRO A 134 -21.67 1.28 -2.74
N TRP A 135 -21.58 0.46 -1.70
CA TRP A 135 -22.63 -0.44 -1.24
C TRP A 135 -23.13 -1.41 -2.33
N GLY A 136 -22.17 -1.91 -3.12
CA GLY A 136 -22.41 -3.02 -4.03
C GLY A 136 -22.26 -4.37 -3.34
N GLN A 137 -22.48 -5.47 -4.09
CA GLN A 137 -22.38 -6.83 -3.57
C GLN A 137 -21.02 -7.12 -2.95
N MET A 138 -19.92 -6.77 -3.62
CA MET A 138 -18.57 -6.97 -3.09
C MET A 138 -18.25 -6.03 -1.92
N SER A 139 -18.83 -4.82 -1.90
CA SER A 139 -18.71 -3.89 -0.77
C SER A 139 -19.28 -4.49 0.52
N PHE A 140 -20.50 -4.97 0.45
CA PHE A 140 -21.22 -5.54 1.60
C PHE A 140 -20.59 -6.85 2.09
N TRP A 141 -20.38 -7.79 1.19
CA TRP A 141 -19.85 -9.10 1.54
C TRP A 141 -18.37 -9.04 1.93
N GLY A 142 -17.59 -8.14 1.30
CA GLY A 142 -16.22 -7.86 1.71
C GLY A 142 -16.13 -7.30 3.13
N ALA A 143 -17.00 -6.33 3.48
CA ALA A 143 -17.10 -5.81 4.84
C ALA A 143 -17.47 -6.92 5.83
N THR A 144 -18.49 -7.74 5.51
CA THR A 144 -18.95 -8.82 6.36
C THR A 144 -17.84 -9.83 6.66
N VAL A 145 -17.13 -10.31 5.64
CA VAL A 145 -16.09 -11.34 5.80
C VAL A 145 -14.87 -10.77 6.54
N ILE A 146 -14.34 -9.62 6.10
CA ILE A 146 -13.08 -9.08 6.65
C ILE A 146 -13.26 -8.67 8.11
N THR A 147 -14.33 -7.97 8.44
CA THR A 147 -14.56 -7.54 9.84
C THR A 147 -14.88 -8.74 10.74
N ASN A 148 -15.58 -9.77 10.22
CA ASN A 148 -15.83 -10.97 10.99
C ASN A 148 -14.56 -11.79 11.29
N LEU A 149 -13.44 -11.58 10.59
CA LEU A 149 -12.16 -12.21 10.96
C LEU A 149 -11.77 -11.92 12.42
N LEU A 150 -12.12 -10.75 12.92
CA LEU A 150 -11.82 -10.36 14.30
C LEU A 150 -12.52 -11.23 15.36
N SER A 151 -13.63 -11.90 15.01
CA SER A 151 -14.29 -12.85 15.93
C SER A 151 -13.44 -14.08 16.26
N ALA A 152 -12.32 -14.29 15.55
CA ALA A 152 -11.34 -15.32 15.89
C ALA A 152 -10.53 -14.98 17.16
N ILE A 153 -10.51 -13.71 17.59
CA ILE A 153 -9.80 -13.30 18.80
C ILE A 153 -10.53 -13.86 20.03
N PRO A 154 -9.87 -14.68 20.87
CA PRO A 154 -10.51 -15.28 22.02
C PRO A 154 -11.10 -14.23 22.97
N TYR A 155 -12.23 -14.54 23.57
CA TYR A 155 -12.98 -13.77 24.57
C TYR A 155 -13.60 -12.46 24.07
N VAL A 156 -12.87 -11.61 23.35
CA VAL A 156 -13.31 -10.26 22.97
C VAL A 156 -13.76 -10.13 21.51
N GLY A 157 -13.45 -11.12 20.67
CA GLY A 157 -13.60 -11.02 19.22
C GLY A 157 -15.04 -10.69 18.76
N ASN A 158 -16.04 -11.39 19.29
CA ASN A 158 -17.43 -11.15 18.94
C ASN A 158 -17.92 -9.75 19.36
N SER A 159 -17.54 -9.30 20.55
CA SER A 159 -17.87 -7.94 21.03
C SER A 159 -17.19 -6.87 20.17
N LEU A 160 -15.96 -7.11 19.72
CA LEU A 160 -15.25 -6.22 18.83
C LEU A 160 -15.91 -6.13 17.45
N VAL A 161 -16.35 -7.26 16.89
CA VAL A 161 -17.09 -7.30 15.62
C VAL A 161 -18.38 -6.49 15.72
N GLN A 162 -19.18 -6.74 16.77
CA GLN A 162 -20.44 -6.01 17.00
C GLN A 162 -20.19 -4.50 17.20
N TRP A 163 -19.11 -4.14 17.89
CA TRP A 163 -18.72 -2.75 18.05
C TRP A 163 -18.37 -2.08 16.72
N ILE A 164 -17.63 -2.77 15.83
CA ILE A 164 -17.28 -2.25 14.49
C ILE A 164 -18.54 -2.14 13.62
N TRP A 165 -19.41 -3.15 13.64
CA TRP A 165 -20.67 -3.10 12.87
C TRP A 165 -21.64 -2.05 13.41
N GLY A 166 -21.61 -1.79 14.73
CA GLY A 166 -22.60 -0.95 15.41
C GLY A 166 -23.94 -1.63 15.60
N GLY A 167 -23.94 -2.97 15.57
CA GLY A 167 -25.10 -3.84 15.67
C GLY A 167 -24.69 -5.30 15.53
N PHE A 168 -25.64 -6.15 15.18
CA PHE A 168 -25.43 -7.59 15.06
C PHE A 168 -25.07 -8.05 13.63
N SER A 169 -25.11 -7.13 12.66
CA SER A 169 -24.76 -7.36 11.26
C SER A 169 -24.16 -6.11 10.64
N VAL A 170 -23.53 -6.27 9.48
CA VAL A 170 -23.13 -5.13 8.62
C VAL A 170 -24.39 -4.45 8.12
N ASP A 171 -24.57 -3.18 8.43
CA ASP A 171 -25.77 -2.40 8.13
C ASP A 171 -25.43 -0.89 8.08
N ASN A 172 -26.45 -0.05 8.13
CA ASN A 172 -26.32 1.42 8.03
C ASN A 172 -25.31 2.00 9.01
N ALA A 173 -25.30 1.53 10.26
CA ALA A 173 -24.34 1.97 11.26
C ALA A 173 -22.88 1.64 10.86
N THR A 174 -22.66 0.55 10.15
CA THR A 174 -21.33 0.20 9.61
C THR A 174 -20.94 1.14 8.50
N LEU A 175 -21.84 1.39 7.55
CA LEU A 175 -21.59 2.23 6.40
C LEU A 175 -21.25 3.67 6.81
N THR A 176 -22.02 4.25 7.73
CA THR A 176 -21.78 5.63 8.21
C THR A 176 -20.45 5.77 8.93
N ARG A 177 -20.03 4.78 9.73
CA ARG A 177 -18.71 4.76 10.39
C ARG A 177 -17.59 4.63 9.38
N PHE A 178 -17.75 3.78 8.38
CA PHE A 178 -16.73 3.59 7.35
C PHE A 178 -16.57 4.84 6.49
N PHE A 179 -17.64 5.56 6.20
CA PHE A 179 -17.54 6.87 5.54
C PHE A 179 -16.74 7.86 6.39
N ALA A 180 -17.03 7.95 7.69
CA ALA A 180 -16.31 8.85 8.59
C ALA A 180 -14.80 8.50 8.65
N PHE A 181 -14.45 7.23 8.75
CA PHE A 181 -13.04 6.79 8.76
C PHE A 181 -12.38 6.99 7.40
N HIS A 182 -13.06 6.70 6.28
CA HIS A 182 -12.51 6.93 4.96
C HIS A 182 -12.22 8.40 4.70
N PHE A 183 -13.04 9.30 5.22
CA PHE A 183 -12.82 10.74 5.13
C PHE A 183 -11.66 11.20 6.03
N LEU A 184 -11.54 10.65 7.23
CA LEU A 184 -10.53 11.07 8.23
C LEU A 184 -9.13 10.54 7.91
N PHE A 185 -9.00 9.26 7.55
CA PHE A 185 -7.70 8.59 7.43
C PHE A 185 -6.74 9.24 6.42
N PRO A 186 -7.16 9.75 5.25
CA PRO A 186 -6.26 10.44 4.33
C PRO A 186 -5.52 11.63 4.95
N PHE A 187 -6.13 12.35 5.87
CA PHE A 187 -5.48 13.46 6.58
C PHE A 187 -4.47 12.96 7.63
N ILE A 188 -4.76 11.84 8.28
CA ILE A 188 -3.80 11.17 9.17
C ILE A 188 -2.62 10.64 8.35
N ILE A 189 -2.87 10.06 7.16
CA ILE A 189 -1.83 9.61 6.23
C ILE A 189 -0.97 10.80 5.80
N ALA A 190 -1.56 11.95 5.47
CA ALA A 190 -0.81 13.14 5.10
C ALA A 190 0.11 13.61 6.24
N ALA A 191 -0.39 13.67 7.48
CA ALA A 191 0.41 14.01 8.65
C ALA A 191 1.54 12.99 8.90
N ALA A 192 1.25 11.69 8.84
CA ALA A 192 2.25 10.63 9.01
C ALA A 192 3.28 10.63 7.87
N SER A 193 2.88 11.01 6.64
CA SER A 193 3.80 11.17 5.51
C SER A 193 4.81 12.30 5.74
N LEU A 194 4.40 13.40 6.38
CA LEU A 194 5.33 14.44 6.80
C LEU A 194 6.34 13.93 7.82
N VAL A 195 5.91 13.13 8.80
CA VAL A 195 6.82 12.50 9.77
C VAL A 195 7.81 11.55 9.07
N HIS A 196 7.34 10.75 8.09
CA HIS A 196 8.18 9.89 7.26
C HIS A 196 9.27 10.69 6.51
N LEU A 197 8.89 11.84 5.95
CA LEU A 197 9.84 12.74 5.27
C LEU A 197 10.82 13.41 6.23
N ILE A 198 10.39 13.79 7.45
CA ILE A 198 11.29 14.35 8.46
C ILE A 198 12.41 13.36 8.78
N PHE A 199 12.09 12.10 9.06
CA PHE A 199 13.10 11.06 9.29
C PHE A 199 13.97 10.78 8.07
N LEU A 200 13.39 10.83 6.85
CA LEU A 200 14.16 10.69 5.63
C LEU A 200 15.17 11.83 5.46
N HIS A 201 14.79 13.06 5.74
CA HIS A 201 15.65 14.23 5.61
C HIS A 201 16.77 14.26 6.66
N GLU A 202 16.55 13.70 7.85
CA GLU A 202 17.57 13.57 8.89
C GLU A 202 18.72 12.65 8.44
N THR A 203 18.40 11.51 7.82
CA THR A 203 19.40 10.53 7.37
C THR A 203 19.87 10.74 5.93
N GLY A 204 19.09 11.44 5.13
CA GLY A 204 19.24 11.54 3.67
C GLY A 204 18.80 10.26 2.94
N SER A 205 18.64 10.38 1.63
CA SER A 205 18.28 9.25 0.76
C SER A 205 19.44 8.27 0.63
N ASN A 206 19.12 6.97 0.65
CA ASN A 206 20.04 5.91 0.26
C ASN A 206 20.30 5.97 -1.27
N ASN A 207 21.23 5.17 -1.77
CA ASN A 207 21.59 5.07 -3.18
C ASN A 207 21.71 3.60 -3.65
N PRO A 208 21.79 3.33 -4.97
CA PRO A 208 21.80 1.95 -5.48
C PRO A 208 22.96 1.07 -5.02
N THR A 209 24.10 1.64 -4.69
CA THR A 209 25.28 0.88 -4.22
C THR A 209 25.20 0.54 -2.73
N GLY A 210 24.43 1.30 -1.96
CA GLY A 210 24.39 1.21 -0.49
C GLY A 210 25.64 1.73 0.22
N ILE A 211 26.59 2.30 -0.53
CA ILE A 211 27.80 2.94 -0.01
C ILE A 211 27.48 4.39 0.36
N ASN A 212 28.17 4.94 1.38
CA ASN A 212 28.01 6.33 1.76
C ASN A 212 28.30 7.25 0.57
N SER A 213 27.38 8.16 0.29
CA SER A 213 27.41 9.08 -0.85
C SER A 213 27.72 10.54 -0.46
N ASP A 214 28.22 10.79 0.74
CA ASP A 214 28.47 12.18 1.22
C ASP A 214 29.48 12.93 0.33
N ALA A 215 30.41 12.22 -0.32
CA ALA A 215 31.38 12.79 -1.25
C ALA A 215 30.81 13.07 -2.65
N ASP A 216 29.61 12.55 -2.99
CA ASP A 216 28.99 12.68 -4.32
C ASP A 216 27.49 12.97 -4.20
N LYS A 217 27.16 14.14 -3.66
CA LYS A 217 25.82 14.67 -3.59
C LYS A 217 25.66 15.92 -4.43
N ILE A 218 24.50 16.05 -5.06
CA ILE A 218 24.08 17.23 -5.82
C ILE A 218 22.80 17.79 -5.21
N SER A 219 22.47 19.04 -5.49
CA SER A 219 21.20 19.63 -5.07
C SER A 219 20.02 18.90 -5.73
N PHE A 220 18.94 18.73 -5.01
CA PHE A 220 17.72 18.09 -5.53
C PHE A 220 17.19 18.84 -6.76
N HIS A 221 17.07 20.15 -6.67
CA HIS A 221 16.70 20.98 -7.82
C HIS A 221 17.96 21.49 -8.54
N PRO A 222 18.03 21.39 -9.88
CA PRO A 222 16.96 21.02 -10.82
C PRO A 222 16.86 19.53 -11.16
N TYR A 223 17.87 18.72 -10.86
CA TYR A 223 18.04 17.38 -11.42
C TYR A 223 16.88 16.43 -11.06
N PHE A 224 16.58 16.28 -9.78
CA PHE A 224 15.56 15.36 -9.31
C PHE A 224 14.15 15.96 -9.36
N SER A 225 14.03 17.29 -9.37
CA SER A 225 12.76 17.97 -9.66
C SER A 225 12.25 17.63 -11.06
N TYR A 226 13.10 17.72 -12.09
CA TYR A 226 12.71 17.34 -13.46
C TYR A 226 12.47 15.84 -13.59
N LYS A 227 13.25 15.02 -12.90
CA LYS A 227 13.06 13.57 -12.87
C LYS A 227 11.72 13.19 -12.24
N ASP A 228 11.31 13.85 -11.16
CA ASP A 228 10.01 13.65 -10.53
C ASP A 228 8.86 14.13 -11.42
N ILE A 229 8.98 15.28 -12.10
CA ILE A 229 7.99 15.76 -13.06
C ILE A 229 7.78 14.74 -14.19
N LEU A 230 8.85 14.15 -14.72
CA LEU A 230 8.74 13.08 -15.71
C LEU A 230 7.98 11.86 -15.17
N GLY A 231 8.29 11.45 -13.94
CA GLY A 231 7.56 10.37 -13.26
C GLY A 231 6.08 10.70 -13.07
N PHE A 232 5.75 11.93 -12.66
CA PHE A 232 4.37 12.41 -12.51
C PHE A 232 3.61 12.36 -13.83
N ALA A 233 4.23 12.83 -14.93
CA ALA A 233 3.63 12.78 -16.26
C ALA A 233 3.35 11.34 -16.68
N ALA A 234 4.30 10.42 -16.50
CA ALA A 234 4.13 9.02 -16.85
C ALA A 234 2.99 8.36 -16.05
N LEU A 235 2.95 8.57 -14.72
CA LEU A 235 1.88 8.02 -13.87
C LEU A 235 0.52 8.57 -14.25
N LEU A 236 0.41 9.90 -14.45
CA LEU A 236 -0.87 10.53 -14.81
C LEU A 236 -1.35 10.07 -16.19
N ILE A 237 -0.47 9.92 -17.20
CA ILE A 237 -0.85 9.38 -18.51
C ILE A 237 -1.41 7.98 -18.35
N LEU A 238 -0.78 7.10 -17.59
CA LEU A 238 -1.26 5.73 -17.38
C LEU A 238 -2.59 5.71 -16.62
N LEU A 239 -2.71 6.46 -15.53
CA LEU A 239 -3.92 6.52 -14.72
C LEU A 239 -5.11 7.11 -15.50
N VAL A 240 -4.89 8.23 -16.21
CA VAL A 240 -5.94 8.86 -17.02
C VAL A 240 -6.33 7.95 -18.19
N SER A 241 -5.37 7.30 -18.85
CA SER A 241 -5.66 6.34 -19.92
C SER A 241 -6.52 5.17 -19.40
N LEU A 242 -6.20 4.62 -18.24
CA LEU A 242 -7.01 3.56 -17.64
C LEU A 242 -8.42 4.07 -17.28
N ALA A 243 -8.52 5.24 -16.65
CA ALA A 243 -9.80 5.83 -16.25
C ALA A 243 -10.71 6.18 -17.44
N LEU A 244 -10.13 6.52 -18.60
CA LEU A 244 -10.87 6.87 -19.81
C LEU A 244 -11.26 5.65 -20.66
N PHE A 245 -10.34 4.71 -20.88
CA PHE A 245 -10.49 3.66 -21.88
C PHE A 245 -10.87 2.29 -21.30
N SER A 246 -10.53 2.01 -20.03
CA SER A 246 -10.81 0.72 -19.38
C SER A 246 -11.03 0.87 -17.86
N PRO A 247 -11.99 1.72 -17.43
CA PRO A 247 -12.12 2.12 -16.02
C PRO A 247 -12.45 0.95 -15.07
N ASN A 248 -12.99 -0.14 -15.57
CA ASN A 248 -13.45 -1.29 -14.79
C ASN A 248 -12.46 -2.46 -14.81
N LEU A 249 -11.30 -2.32 -15.50
CA LEU A 249 -10.33 -3.41 -15.69
C LEU A 249 -9.82 -4.01 -14.37
N LEU A 250 -9.62 -3.18 -13.36
CA LEU A 250 -9.06 -3.56 -12.05
C LEU A 250 -10.14 -3.76 -10.98
N GLY A 251 -11.41 -3.55 -11.34
CA GLY A 251 -12.55 -3.73 -10.42
C GLY A 251 -13.19 -5.10 -10.51
N ASP A 252 -14.12 -5.38 -9.59
CA ASP A 252 -14.93 -6.58 -9.61
C ASP A 252 -16.32 -6.27 -10.22
N PRO A 253 -16.80 -7.07 -11.21
CA PRO A 253 -18.09 -6.83 -11.86
C PRO A 253 -19.29 -6.96 -10.91
N ASP A 254 -19.23 -7.83 -9.90
CA ASP A 254 -20.32 -8.01 -8.94
C ASP A 254 -20.58 -6.76 -8.11
N ASN A 255 -19.60 -5.85 -7.98
CA ASN A 255 -19.77 -4.60 -7.25
C ASN A 255 -20.58 -3.53 -8.02
N PHE A 256 -20.98 -3.81 -9.27
CA PHE A 256 -21.95 -3.00 -10.04
C PHE A 256 -23.42 -3.43 -9.81
N THR A 257 -23.64 -4.42 -8.94
CA THR A 257 -24.96 -4.82 -8.46
C THR A 257 -25.18 -4.30 -7.04
N PRO A 258 -26.35 -3.71 -6.71
CA PRO A 258 -26.63 -3.25 -5.35
C PRO A 258 -26.50 -4.38 -4.33
N ALA A 259 -26.04 -4.03 -3.12
CA ALA A 259 -25.88 -4.99 -2.03
C ALA A 259 -27.19 -5.73 -1.72
N ASN A 260 -27.12 -7.06 -1.70
CA ASN A 260 -28.21 -7.92 -1.27
C ASN A 260 -27.70 -8.87 -0.16
N PRO A 261 -28.12 -8.68 1.11
CA PRO A 261 -27.66 -9.49 2.22
C PRO A 261 -28.17 -10.94 2.18
N LEU A 262 -29.16 -11.24 1.32
CA LEU A 262 -29.74 -12.57 1.19
C LEU A 262 -29.08 -13.43 0.09
N VAL A 263 -28.23 -12.82 -0.75
CA VAL A 263 -27.59 -13.50 -1.89
C VAL A 263 -26.08 -13.33 -1.81
N THR A 264 -25.38 -14.38 -1.46
CA THR A 264 -23.90 -14.38 -1.41
C THR A 264 -23.33 -14.55 -2.82
N PRO A 265 -22.39 -13.70 -3.26
CA PRO A 265 -21.68 -13.88 -4.53
C PRO A 265 -20.94 -15.24 -4.58
N PRO A 266 -20.85 -15.88 -5.75
CA PRO A 266 -20.20 -17.19 -5.88
C PRO A 266 -18.71 -17.16 -5.51
N LEU A 267 -18.02 -16.06 -5.78
CA LEU A 267 -16.60 -15.87 -5.47
C LEU A 267 -16.39 -14.51 -4.78
N MET A 268 -16.23 -14.54 -3.47
CA MET A 268 -15.90 -13.34 -2.71
C MET A 268 -14.38 -13.20 -2.64
N LYS A 269 -13.87 -12.13 -3.21
CA LYS A 269 -12.45 -11.76 -3.15
C LYS A 269 -12.31 -10.25 -2.89
N PRO A 270 -11.30 -9.82 -2.14
CA PRO A 270 -10.97 -8.41 -2.04
C PRO A 270 -10.33 -7.91 -3.34
N ASP A 271 -10.12 -6.58 -3.43
CA ASP A 271 -9.35 -5.99 -4.50
C ASP A 271 -7.95 -6.63 -4.63
N TRP A 272 -7.41 -6.59 -5.85
CA TRP A 272 -6.19 -7.30 -6.22
C TRP A 272 -5.00 -7.01 -5.28
N TYR A 273 -4.89 -5.80 -4.75
CA TYR A 273 -3.79 -5.40 -3.86
C TYR A 273 -3.87 -6.00 -2.45
N PHE A 274 -4.97 -6.64 -2.08
CA PHE A 274 -5.11 -7.42 -0.85
C PHE A 274 -4.99 -8.94 -1.06
N LEU A 275 -4.91 -9.42 -2.30
CA LEU A 275 -4.94 -10.85 -2.59
C LEU A 275 -3.77 -11.62 -1.99
N LEU A 276 -2.58 -11.03 -1.87
CA LEU A 276 -1.47 -11.64 -1.14
C LEU A 276 -1.86 -11.99 0.29
N ALA A 277 -2.35 -11.03 1.04
CA ALA A 277 -2.75 -11.22 2.43
C ALA A 277 -3.97 -12.17 2.54
N TYR A 278 -4.90 -12.07 1.61
CA TYR A 278 -6.06 -12.93 1.53
C TYR A 278 -5.69 -14.40 1.25
N ALA A 279 -4.72 -14.66 0.37
CA ALA A 279 -4.20 -16.00 0.11
C ALA A 279 -3.61 -16.64 1.38
N ILE A 280 -2.84 -15.87 2.16
CA ILE A 280 -2.27 -16.35 3.44
C ILE A 280 -3.38 -16.69 4.45
N VAL A 281 -4.42 -15.83 4.57
CA VAL A 281 -5.56 -16.08 5.46
C VAL A 281 -6.24 -17.41 5.13
N ARG A 282 -6.56 -17.63 3.87
CA ARG A 282 -7.36 -18.80 3.44
C ARG A 282 -6.53 -20.08 3.24
N SER A 283 -5.20 -20.01 3.22
CA SER A 283 -4.33 -21.19 3.21
C SER A 283 -4.26 -21.90 4.57
N THR A 284 -4.73 -21.25 5.64
CA THR A 284 -4.70 -21.80 6.99
C THR A 284 -6.03 -22.49 7.32
N PRO A 285 -6.04 -23.73 7.87
CA PRO A 285 -7.27 -24.51 8.06
C PRO A 285 -8.26 -23.94 9.07
N ASN A 286 -7.81 -23.08 10.00
CA ASN A 286 -8.69 -22.49 11.01
C ASN A 286 -8.62 -20.96 10.99
N LYS A 287 -9.71 -20.33 11.41
CA LYS A 287 -9.92 -18.89 11.36
C LYS A 287 -8.86 -18.09 12.15
N LEU A 288 -8.52 -18.56 13.36
CA LEU A 288 -7.52 -17.90 14.20
C LEU A 288 -6.14 -17.94 13.54
N GLY A 289 -5.74 -19.10 13.02
CA GLY A 289 -4.48 -19.26 12.30
C GLY A 289 -4.41 -18.35 11.08
N GLY A 290 -5.51 -18.21 10.31
CA GLY A 290 -5.59 -17.30 9.18
C GLY A 290 -5.38 -15.83 9.59
N VAL A 291 -6.03 -15.40 10.68
CA VAL A 291 -5.83 -14.04 11.24
C VAL A 291 -4.40 -13.84 11.73
N MET A 292 -3.84 -14.83 12.41
CA MET A 292 -2.43 -14.79 12.83
C MET A 292 -1.47 -14.73 11.64
N GLY A 293 -1.75 -15.46 10.57
CA GLY A 293 -1.00 -15.40 9.31
C GLY A 293 -1.03 -14.01 8.68
N LEU A 294 -2.22 -13.38 8.62
CA LEU A 294 -2.40 -12.02 8.14
C LEU A 294 -1.56 -11.01 8.95
N VAL A 295 -1.72 -11.02 10.27
CA VAL A 295 -0.96 -10.12 11.15
C VAL A 295 0.55 -10.38 11.03
N SER A 296 0.97 -11.64 10.92
CA SER A 296 2.36 -12.01 10.78
C SER A 296 2.95 -11.56 9.45
N SER A 297 2.19 -11.56 8.35
CA SER A 297 2.66 -11.09 7.04
C SER A 297 3.00 -9.59 7.04
N LEU A 298 2.28 -8.79 7.81
CA LEU A 298 2.57 -7.37 8.01
C LEU A 298 3.70 -7.17 9.04
N ARG A 299 3.67 -7.94 10.13
CA ARG A 299 4.69 -7.87 11.19
C ARG A 299 6.08 -8.22 10.65
N VAL A 300 6.17 -9.16 9.75
CA VAL A 300 7.47 -9.58 9.16
C VAL A 300 8.12 -8.44 8.38
N VAL A 301 7.35 -7.60 7.69
CA VAL A 301 7.86 -6.40 7.00
C VAL A 301 8.44 -5.40 8.01
N PHE A 302 7.78 -5.24 9.15
CA PHE A 302 8.27 -4.39 10.24
C PHE A 302 9.58 -4.93 10.84
N MET A 303 9.75 -6.25 10.87
CA MET A 303 10.92 -6.92 11.46
C MET A 303 12.16 -6.94 10.56
N VAL A 304 12.04 -6.66 9.25
CA VAL A 304 13.16 -6.73 8.29
C VAL A 304 14.44 -6.04 8.77
N PRO A 305 14.41 -4.83 9.36
CA PRO A 305 15.64 -4.19 9.86
C PRO A 305 16.34 -4.98 10.97
N MET A 306 15.59 -5.76 11.76
CA MET A 306 16.13 -6.57 12.87
C MET A 306 16.72 -7.89 12.35
N LEU A 307 16.23 -8.38 11.21
CA LEU A 307 16.66 -9.63 10.59
C LEU A 307 17.89 -9.44 9.68
N HIS A 308 18.34 -8.21 9.49
CA HIS A 308 19.49 -7.92 8.62
C HIS A 308 20.81 -8.40 9.24
N ALA A 309 21.46 -9.34 8.57
CA ALA A 309 22.72 -9.95 9.02
C ALA A 309 23.92 -9.64 8.12
N SER A 310 23.71 -8.94 6.98
CA SER A 310 24.77 -8.67 6.02
C SER A 310 25.64 -7.48 6.44
N LYS A 311 26.94 -7.55 6.06
CA LYS A 311 27.88 -6.43 6.13
C LYS A 311 27.66 -5.42 4.99
N GLN A 312 27.03 -5.83 3.90
CA GLN A 312 26.70 -4.97 2.76
C GLN A 312 25.25 -4.58 2.78
N ARG A 313 24.97 -3.30 2.55
CA ARG A 313 23.63 -2.71 2.62
C ARG A 313 22.77 -3.12 1.43
N SER A 314 23.26 -2.91 0.22
CA SER A 314 22.53 -3.15 -1.03
C SER A 314 22.70 -4.59 -1.53
N LEU A 315 21.62 -5.16 -2.06
CA LEU A 315 21.66 -6.47 -2.75
C LEU A 315 22.48 -6.43 -4.05
N THR A 316 22.78 -5.25 -4.58
CA THR A 316 23.64 -5.11 -5.79
C THR A 316 24.98 -5.84 -5.63
N LEU A 317 25.50 -5.92 -4.42
CA LEU A 317 26.76 -6.59 -4.09
C LEU A 317 26.58 -7.98 -3.46
N ARG A 318 25.33 -8.50 -3.42
CA ARG A 318 24.96 -9.72 -2.67
C ARG A 318 24.23 -10.72 -3.58
N PRO A 319 24.93 -11.47 -4.44
CA PRO A 319 24.32 -12.24 -5.52
C PRO A 319 23.37 -13.35 -5.05
N LEU A 320 23.67 -14.05 -3.95
CA LEU A 320 22.79 -15.11 -3.43
C LEU A 320 21.51 -14.52 -2.80
N THR A 321 21.68 -13.47 -1.99
CA THR A 321 20.50 -12.79 -1.41
C THR A 321 19.68 -12.07 -2.49
N GLN A 322 20.31 -11.59 -3.57
CA GLN A 322 19.62 -11.05 -4.74
C GLN A 322 18.71 -12.10 -5.40
N LEU A 323 19.19 -13.33 -5.55
CA LEU A 323 18.36 -14.44 -6.05
C LEU A 323 17.15 -14.68 -5.15
N LEU A 324 17.33 -14.70 -3.82
CA LEU A 324 16.23 -14.86 -2.87
C LEU A 324 15.20 -13.71 -2.98
N MET A 325 15.67 -12.49 -3.26
CA MET A 325 14.75 -11.35 -3.49
C MET A 325 13.87 -11.59 -4.71
N TRP A 326 14.42 -12.07 -5.81
CA TRP A 326 13.62 -12.37 -7.00
C TRP A 326 12.67 -13.55 -6.79
N ILE A 327 13.05 -14.54 -6.00
CA ILE A 327 12.15 -15.61 -5.56
C ILE A 327 11.02 -15.03 -4.70
N LEU A 328 11.29 -14.10 -3.79
CA LEU A 328 10.26 -13.42 -3.01
C LEU A 328 9.30 -12.60 -3.90
N VAL A 329 9.82 -11.88 -4.89
CA VAL A 329 8.99 -11.13 -5.85
C VAL A 329 8.07 -12.08 -6.63
N ALA A 330 8.60 -13.21 -7.09
CA ALA A 330 7.81 -14.23 -7.77
C ALA A 330 6.74 -14.84 -6.85
N ASP A 331 7.09 -15.13 -5.60
CA ASP A 331 6.18 -15.67 -4.60
C ASP A 331 5.04 -14.68 -4.27
N VAL A 332 5.33 -13.39 -4.13
CA VAL A 332 4.30 -12.33 -3.94
C VAL A 332 3.35 -12.26 -5.13
N ALA A 333 3.87 -12.29 -6.36
CA ALA A 333 3.04 -12.31 -7.57
C ALA A 333 2.16 -13.58 -7.63
N PHE A 334 2.73 -14.71 -7.24
CA PHE A 334 2.04 -15.98 -7.19
C PHE A 334 0.94 -16.01 -6.14
N HIS A 335 1.18 -15.48 -4.94
CA HIS A 335 0.15 -15.29 -3.92
C HIS A 335 -0.99 -14.39 -4.40
N THR A 336 -0.67 -13.31 -5.11
CA THR A 336 -1.69 -12.42 -5.68
C THR A 336 -2.57 -13.18 -6.67
N TRP A 337 -2.01 -14.01 -7.51
CA TRP A 337 -2.75 -14.87 -8.41
C TRP A 337 -3.61 -15.88 -7.65
N ILE A 338 -3.04 -16.65 -6.71
CA ILE A 338 -3.76 -17.64 -5.89
C ILE A 338 -4.90 -16.98 -5.10
N GLY A 339 -4.67 -15.78 -4.54
CA GLY A 339 -5.69 -15.05 -3.82
C GLY A 339 -6.95 -14.77 -4.64
N GLY A 340 -6.83 -14.69 -5.97
CA GLY A 340 -7.95 -14.55 -6.91
C GLY A 340 -8.61 -15.86 -7.33
N MET A 341 -8.06 -17.03 -6.97
CA MET A 341 -8.59 -18.34 -7.39
C MET A 341 -9.66 -18.86 -6.41
N PRO A 342 -10.50 -19.82 -6.81
CA PRO A 342 -11.44 -20.51 -5.89
C PRO A 342 -10.73 -21.17 -4.71
N VAL A 343 -11.50 -21.37 -3.58
CA VAL A 343 -10.98 -22.05 -2.37
C VAL A 343 -11.22 -23.55 -2.49
N GLU A 344 -10.46 -24.20 -3.39
CA GLU A 344 -10.53 -25.62 -3.69
C GLU A 344 -9.16 -26.16 -4.11
N ASP A 345 -9.00 -27.48 -4.15
CA ASP A 345 -7.79 -28.08 -4.66
C ASP A 345 -7.66 -27.86 -6.19
N PRO A 346 -6.44 -27.57 -6.68
CA PRO A 346 -5.15 -27.61 -5.99
C PRO A 346 -4.73 -26.28 -5.31
N PHE A 347 -5.55 -25.22 -5.40
CA PHE A 347 -5.19 -23.86 -4.97
C PHE A 347 -4.92 -23.74 -3.47
N ILE A 348 -5.61 -24.54 -2.64
CA ILE A 348 -5.39 -24.55 -1.18
C ILE A 348 -3.96 -25.02 -0.87
N ILE A 349 -3.56 -26.19 -1.39
CA ILE A 349 -2.22 -26.76 -1.15
C ILE A 349 -1.13 -25.83 -1.69
N ILE A 350 -1.32 -25.29 -2.88
CA ILE A 350 -0.39 -24.35 -3.51
C ILE A 350 -0.24 -23.09 -2.64
N GLY A 351 -1.34 -22.54 -2.11
CA GLY A 351 -1.32 -21.39 -1.21
C GLY A 351 -0.60 -21.66 0.11
N GLN A 352 -0.72 -22.89 0.64
CA GLN A 352 0.02 -23.32 1.84
C GLN A 352 1.52 -23.36 1.60
N ILE A 353 1.95 -23.95 0.50
CA ILE A 353 3.37 -24.04 0.14
C ILE A 353 3.94 -22.63 -0.08
N ALA A 354 3.25 -21.77 -0.83
CA ALA A 354 3.66 -20.40 -1.07
C ALA A 354 3.76 -19.61 0.25
N SER A 355 2.79 -19.75 1.17
CA SER A 355 2.80 -19.07 2.47
C SER A 355 3.98 -19.51 3.34
N LEU A 356 4.31 -20.80 3.34
CA LEU A 356 5.51 -21.32 4.02
C LEU A 356 6.79 -20.74 3.40
N LEU A 357 6.83 -20.65 2.06
CA LEU A 357 7.98 -20.08 1.34
C LEU A 357 8.13 -18.59 1.69
N TYR A 358 7.05 -17.79 1.68
CA TYR A 358 7.06 -16.38 2.03
C TYR A 358 7.72 -16.12 3.39
N PHE A 359 7.24 -16.79 4.44
CA PHE A 359 7.79 -16.61 5.78
C PHE A 359 9.22 -17.17 5.89
N SER A 360 9.51 -18.33 5.28
CA SER A 360 10.84 -18.92 5.30
C SER A 360 11.87 -18.04 4.60
N LEU A 361 11.54 -17.44 3.46
CA LEU A 361 12.41 -16.51 2.76
C LEU A 361 12.84 -15.36 3.68
N ILE A 362 11.88 -14.68 4.31
CA ILE A 362 12.18 -13.44 5.05
C ILE A 362 12.82 -13.75 6.42
N VAL A 363 12.29 -14.73 7.16
CA VAL A 363 12.68 -14.96 8.57
C VAL A 363 13.92 -15.85 8.67
N MET A 364 14.11 -16.80 7.74
CA MET A 364 15.17 -17.79 7.85
C MET A 364 16.24 -17.64 6.75
N LEU A 365 15.82 -17.62 5.48
CA LEU A 365 16.77 -17.71 4.35
C LEU A 365 17.55 -16.40 4.16
N TYR A 366 16.91 -15.24 4.25
CA TYR A 366 17.62 -13.97 4.13
C TYR A 366 18.73 -13.79 5.18
N PRO A 367 18.51 -13.97 6.49
CA PRO A 367 19.58 -13.89 7.49
C PRO A 367 20.67 -14.95 7.28
N THR A 368 20.29 -16.20 7.02
CA THR A 368 21.23 -17.32 6.87
C THR A 368 22.14 -17.13 5.65
N VAL A 369 21.54 -16.81 4.49
CA VAL A 369 22.31 -16.58 3.25
C VAL A 369 23.18 -15.35 3.37
N SER A 370 22.71 -14.30 4.04
CA SER A 370 23.52 -13.10 4.33
C SER A 370 24.78 -13.46 5.15
N TRP A 371 24.64 -14.33 6.13
CA TRP A 371 25.77 -14.80 6.93
C TRP A 371 26.75 -15.65 6.08
N VAL A 372 26.24 -16.51 5.19
CA VAL A 372 27.06 -17.29 4.25
C VAL A 372 27.83 -16.37 3.30
N GLU A 373 27.16 -15.35 2.73
CA GLU A 373 27.80 -14.37 1.84
C GLU A 373 28.92 -13.59 2.56
N ASN A 374 28.69 -13.13 3.80
CA ASN A 374 29.71 -12.45 4.58
C ASN A 374 30.98 -13.30 4.71
N LYS A 375 30.84 -14.62 4.99
CA LYS A 375 31.98 -15.54 5.12
C LYS A 375 32.63 -15.84 3.78
N SER A 376 31.84 -16.16 2.76
CA SER A 376 32.35 -16.57 1.45
C SER A 376 33.08 -15.45 0.73
N LEU A 377 32.60 -14.22 0.86
CA LEU A 377 33.17 -13.03 0.25
C LEU A 377 34.17 -12.31 1.17
N LYS A 378 34.48 -12.90 2.33
CA LYS A 378 35.44 -12.38 3.33
C LYS A 378 35.14 -10.92 3.76
N TRP A 379 33.87 -10.56 3.85
CA TRP A 379 33.47 -9.28 4.40
C TRP A 379 33.63 -9.27 5.93
N HIS A 380 34.38 -8.33 6.43
CA HIS A 380 34.75 -8.20 7.86
C HIS A 380 33.95 -7.10 8.57
#